data_6f242629068308107f96d2b391c1458d
#
_entry.id   6f242629068308107f96d2b391c1458d
#
_cell.length_a   1.000
_cell.length_b   1.000
_cell.length_c   1.000
_cell.angle_alpha   90.00
_cell.angle_beta   90.00
_cell.angle_gamma   90.00
#
_symmetry.space_group_name_H-M   'P 1'
#
loop_
_entity.id
_entity.type
_entity.pdbx_description
1 polymer ?
#
loop_
_entity_poly.entity_id
_entity_poly.type
_entity_poly.pdbx_seq_one_letter_code
_entity_poly.pdbx_strand_id
1 'polypeptide(L)'
;MIWICAYRDWALDIYDDVLENFDNVNLIKSQEEFTNTIDSFTASDSILFIGWSWIIPTVIVEKFNCICMHPSPLPKYRGGSPLQNQIINGERLSAVTFFRMTGKLDAGNILWQKAFPLSGNLKDINFQIKTLCFSGIFDILNNNYKEHKQDEAQSSYFKRRTPEMSEISIDDIKLYTAEDLHDKIRCLQDPYPNAFIVCSDGKKLYLKLADYEK
;
A
#
# COMPACT_ATOMS: atom_id res chain seq x y z
N MET A 1 0.23 -23.32 -7.70
CA MET A 1 -0.47 -22.20 -8.37
C MET A 1 -0.03 -20.88 -7.75
N ILE A 2 -0.08 -19.79 -8.51
CA ILE A 2 0.12 -18.43 -8.03
C ILE A 2 -1.23 -17.71 -8.10
N TRP A 3 -1.67 -17.13 -6.99
CA TRP A 3 -2.90 -16.36 -6.91
C TRP A 3 -2.57 -14.92 -6.58
N ILE A 4 -2.97 -13.97 -7.42
CA ILE A 4 -2.80 -12.53 -7.18
C ILE A 4 -4.16 -11.94 -6.83
N CYS A 5 -4.29 -11.43 -5.59
CA CYS A 5 -5.46 -10.73 -5.10
C CYS A 5 -5.23 -9.22 -5.28
N ALA A 6 -5.84 -8.64 -6.31
CA ALA A 6 -5.64 -7.23 -6.68
C ALA A 6 -6.90 -6.68 -7.35
N TYR A 7 -7.24 -5.41 -7.12
CA TYR A 7 -8.42 -4.78 -7.73
C TYR A 7 -8.18 -3.31 -8.13
N ARG A 8 -7.05 -2.73 -7.73
CA ARG A 8 -6.66 -1.36 -8.10
C ARG A 8 -5.90 -1.38 -9.42
N ASP A 9 -6.12 -0.38 -10.28
CA ASP A 9 -5.51 -0.33 -11.62
C ASP A 9 -3.99 -0.58 -11.58
N TRP A 10 -3.26 0.14 -10.70
CA TRP A 10 -1.81 -0.05 -10.57
C TRP A 10 -1.39 -1.46 -10.11
N ALA A 11 -2.26 -2.16 -9.38
CA ALA A 11 -1.99 -3.53 -8.92
C ALA A 11 -2.38 -4.56 -9.99
N LEU A 12 -3.35 -4.26 -10.84
CA LEU A 12 -3.69 -5.07 -12.02
C LEU A 12 -2.58 -5.04 -13.05
N ASP A 13 -1.94 -3.87 -13.25
CA ASP A 13 -0.73 -3.79 -14.09
C ASP A 13 0.40 -4.72 -13.62
N ILE A 14 0.54 -4.92 -12.29
CA ILE A 14 1.53 -5.86 -11.73
C ILE A 14 1.15 -7.31 -12.05
N TYR A 15 -0.14 -7.64 -12.03
CA TYR A 15 -0.61 -8.97 -12.44
C TYR A 15 -0.22 -9.27 -13.89
N ASP A 16 -0.40 -8.32 -14.81
CA ASP A 16 -0.04 -8.50 -16.21
C ASP A 16 1.47 -8.77 -16.37
N ASP A 17 2.32 -7.99 -15.67
CA ASP A 17 3.78 -8.19 -15.66
C ASP A 17 4.16 -9.58 -15.10
N VAL A 18 3.45 -10.10 -14.08
CA VAL A 18 3.70 -11.42 -13.50
C VAL A 18 3.25 -12.54 -14.44
N LEU A 19 2.09 -12.37 -15.10
CA LEU A 19 1.53 -13.34 -16.04
C LEU A 19 2.49 -13.58 -17.24
N GLU A 20 3.23 -12.55 -17.68
CA GLU A 20 4.21 -12.67 -18.75
C GLU A 20 5.44 -13.50 -18.34
N ASN A 21 5.72 -13.64 -17.05
CA ASN A 21 6.97 -14.23 -16.54
C ASN A 21 6.80 -15.55 -15.77
N PHE A 22 5.56 -15.91 -15.41
CA PHE A 22 5.26 -17.11 -14.64
C PHE A 22 4.05 -17.86 -15.19
N ASP A 23 4.12 -19.19 -15.15
CA ASP A 23 3.00 -20.06 -15.48
C ASP A 23 2.03 -20.21 -14.29
N ASN A 24 0.79 -20.61 -14.58
CA ASN A 24 -0.24 -20.93 -13.59
C ASN A 24 -0.57 -19.77 -12.62
N VAL A 25 -0.62 -18.54 -13.18
CA VAL A 25 -1.01 -17.33 -12.45
C VAL A 25 -2.50 -17.08 -12.62
N ASN A 26 -3.18 -16.83 -11.50
CA ASN A 26 -4.62 -16.54 -11.44
C ASN A 26 -4.86 -15.21 -10.74
N LEU A 27 -5.89 -14.49 -11.17
CA LEU A 27 -6.27 -13.20 -10.61
C LEU A 27 -7.59 -13.30 -9.84
N ILE A 28 -7.64 -12.67 -8.68
CA ILE A 28 -8.83 -12.48 -7.84
C ILE A 28 -9.03 -10.98 -7.63
N LYS A 29 -10.17 -10.44 -8.11
CA LYS A 29 -10.42 -8.98 -8.13
C LYS A 29 -11.34 -8.48 -7.03
N SER A 30 -12.07 -9.37 -6.36
CA SER A 30 -13.05 -8.97 -5.35
C SER A 30 -13.05 -9.89 -4.14
N GLN A 31 -13.65 -9.40 -3.05
CA GLN A 31 -13.85 -10.20 -1.85
C GLN A 31 -14.76 -11.41 -2.11
N GLU A 32 -15.75 -11.26 -2.99
CA GLU A 32 -16.66 -12.34 -3.39
C GLU A 32 -15.90 -13.43 -4.16
N GLU A 33 -15.12 -13.06 -5.18
CA GLU A 33 -14.26 -14.00 -5.91
C GLU A 33 -13.30 -14.71 -4.97
N PHE A 34 -12.66 -13.99 -4.05
CA PHE A 34 -11.77 -14.57 -3.04
C PHE A 34 -12.49 -15.65 -2.22
N THR A 35 -13.69 -15.32 -1.71
CA THR A 35 -14.49 -16.24 -0.89
C THR A 35 -14.87 -17.49 -1.67
N ASN A 36 -15.27 -17.34 -2.93
CA ASN A 36 -15.65 -18.45 -3.80
C ASN A 36 -14.47 -19.34 -4.24
N THR A 37 -13.24 -18.81 -4.14
CA THR A 37 -12.02 -19.49 -4.61
C THR A 37 -11.28 -20.21 -3.45
N ILE A 38 -11.58 -19.88 -2.19
CA ILE A 38 -10.84 -20.41 -1.01
C ILE A 38 -10.70 -21.94 -1.01
N ASP A 39 -11.75 -22.65 -1.39
CA ASP A 39 -11.76 -24.12 -1.39
C ASP A 39 -10.87 -24.73 -2.50
N SER A 40 -10.44 -23.92 -3.47
CA SER A 40 -9.52 -24.31 -4.53
C SER A 40 -8.06 -24.16 -4.14
N PHE A 41 -7.75 -23.46 -3.04
CA PHE A 41 -6.36 -23.26 -2.59
C PHE A 41 -5.76 -24.52 -2.00
N THR A 42 -4.49 -24.74 -2.30
CA THR A 42 -3.68 -25.82 -1.76
C THR A 42 -2.52 -25.27 -0.91
N ALA A 43 -1.93 -26.14 -0.07
CA ALA A 43 -0.80 -25.73 0.78
C ALA A 43 0.46 -25.33 -0.03
N SER A 44 0.55 -25.76 -1.29
CA SER A 44 1.67 -25.42 -2.19
C SER A 44 1.46 -24.11 -2.95
N ASP A 45 0.28 -23.50 -2.88
CA ASP A 45 -0.02 -22.27 -3.59
C ASP A 45 0.59 -21.05 -2.89
N SER A 46 0.98 -20.06 -3.69
CA SER A 46 1.35 -18.73 -3.19
C SER A 46 0.21 -17.76 -3.46
N ILE A 47 -0.33 -17.14 -2.40
CA ILE A 47 -1.44 -16.17 -2.48
C ILE A 47 -0.90 -14.80 -2.14
N LEU A 48 -0.80 -13.93 -3.15
CA LEU A 48 -0.18 -12.61 -3.07
C LEU A 48 -1.28 -11.53 -3.00
N PHE A 49 -1.30 -10.73 -1.94
CA PHE A 49 -2.23 -9.61 -1.76
C PHE A 49 -1.54 -8.29 -2.10
N ILE A 50 -1.97 -7.64 -3.19
CA ILE A 50 -1.37 -6.41 -3.71
C ILE A 50 -2.44 -5.32 -3.80
N GLY A 51 -2.28 -4.25 -3.01
CA GLY A 51 -3.29 -3.19 -2.94
C GLY A 51 -4.65 -3.64 -2.41
N TRP A 52 -4.69 -4.79 -1.76
CA TRP A 52 -5.89 -5.41 -1.18
C TRP A 52 -6.33 -4.66 0.08
N SER A 53 -7.63 -4.43 0.22
CA SER A 53 -8.17 -3.59 1.30
C SER A 53 -9.04 -4.34 2.30
N TRP A 54 -9.38 -5.57 2.01
CA TRP A 54 -10.24 -6.40 2.89
C TRP A 54 -9.38 -7.23 3.82
N ILE A 55 -9.87 -7.38 5.06
CA ILE A 55 -9.22 -8.22 6.06
C ILE A 55 -9.43 -9.69 5.69
N ILE A 56 -8.37 -10.47 5.69
CA ILE A 56 -8.41 -11.90 5.47
C ILE A 56 -8.58 -12.62 6.80
N PRO A 57 -9.53 -13.55 6.94
CA PRO A 57 -9.72 -14.30 8.17
C PRO A 57 -8.46 -15.03 8.62
N THR A 58 -8.19 -15.03 9.93
CA THR A 58 -7.00 -15.66 10.53
C THR A 58 -6.85 -17.11 10.12
N VAL A 59 -7.97 -17.86 10.08
CA VAL A 59 -7.95 -19.27 9.67
C VAL A 59 -7.39 -19.50 8.24
N ILE A 60 -7.55 -18.51 7.35
CA ILE A 60 -7.05 -18.57 5.97
C ILE A 60 -5.55 -18.30 5.95
N VAL A 61 -5.10 -17.23 6.62
CA VAL A 61 -3.68 -16.86 6.65
C VAL A 61 -2.82 -17.87 7.40
N GLU A 62 -3.39 -18.64 8.32
CA GLU A 62 -2.71 -19.73 9.03
C GLU A 62 -2.69 -21.04 8.24
N LYS A 63 -3.67 -21.25 7.36
CA LYS A 63 -3.79 -22.45 6.55
C LYS A 63 -2.98 -22.41 5.26
N PHE A 64 -2.86 -21.24 4.65
CA PHE A 64 -2.27 -21.06 3.32
C PHE A 64 -1.05 -20.13 3.34
N ASN A 65 -0.21 -20.20 2.32
CA ASN A 65 0.93 -19.32 2.13
C ASN A 65 0.46 -17.94 1.63
N CYS A 66 -0.06 -17.11 2.54
CA CYS A 66 -0.55 -15.77 2.26
C CYS A 66 0.57 -14.75 2.45
N ILE A 67 0.86 -13.97 1.41
CA ILE A 67 1.90 -12.95 1.38
C ILE A 67 1.24 -11.62 1.00
N CYS A 68 1.49 -10.57 1.77
CA CYS A 68 0.95 -9.25 1.49
C CYS A 68 2.06 -8.26 1.14
N MET A 69 1.79 -7.40 0.17
CA MET A 69 2.59 -6.23 -0.12
C MET A 69 2.09 -5.02 0.67
N HIS A 70 2.97 -4.39 1.42
CA HIS A 70 2.70 -3.18 2.18
C HIS A 70 3.69 -2.07 1.80
N PRO A 71 3.23 -0.88 1.36
CA PRO A 71 4.10 0.19 0.91
C PRO A 71 4.58 1.04 2.10
N SER A 72 5.35 0.42 2.99
CA SER A 72 6.05 1.08 4.07
C SER A 72 7.27 0.27 4.52
N PRO A 73 8.24 0.90 5.21
CA PRO A 73 9.38 0.21 5.81
C PRO A 73 8.95 -0.51 7.09
N LEU A 74 8.18 -1.61 6.96
CA LEU A 74 7.80 -2.40 8.14
C LEU A 74 9.00 -2.71 9.02
N PRO A 75 8.85 -2.61 10.35
CA PRO A 75 7.61 -2.57 11.14
C PRO A 75 6.97 -1.18 11.29
N LYS A 76 7.52 -0.12 10.69
CA LYS A 76 6.92 1.21 10.75
C LYS A 76 5.73 1.32 9.81
N TYR A 77 4.75 2.15 10.19
CA TYR A 77 3.56 2.46 9.38
C TYR A 77 2.69 1.24 9.04
N ARG A 78 2.51 0.31 9.97
CA ARG A 78 1.49 -0.75 9.89
C ARG A 78 0.09 -0.13 9.80
N GLY A 79 -0.86 -0.81 9.20
CA GLY A 79 -2.27 -0.41 9.15
C GLY A 79 -2.66 0.35 7.89
N GLY A 80 -3.55 1.34 8.05
CA GLY A 80 -4.21 1.98 6.91
C GLY A 80 -3.49 3.18 6.32
N SER A 81 -3.68 3.39 5.01
CA SER A 81 -3.16 4.55 4.26
C SER A 81 -1.66 4.82 4.47
N PRO A 82 -0.80 3.79 4.36
CA PRO A 82 0.61 3.89 4.74
C PRO A 82 1.36 4.97 3.96
N LEU A 83 1.17 5.11 2.66
CA LEU A 83 1.83 6.14 1.85
C LEU A 83 1.45 7.55 2.28
N GLN A 84 0.13 7.82 2.41
CA GLN A 84 -0.36 9.13 2.78
C GLN A 84 0.14 9.52 4.18
N ASN A 85 0.11 8.60 5.13
CA ASN A 85 0.58 8.86 6.48
C ASN A 85 2.09 9.14 6.51
N GLN A 86 2.90 8.42 5.73
CA GLN A 86 4.34 8.68 5.63
C GLN A 86 4.63 10.07 5.05
N ILE A 87 4.02 10.41 3.91
CA ILE A 87 4.26 11.69 3.23
C ILE A 87 3.82 12.87 4.09
N ILE A 88 2.62 12.80 4.69
CA ILE A 88 2.09 13.85 5.58
C ILE A 88 2.94 14.01 6.86
N ASN A 89 3.57 12.94 7.32
CA ASN A 89 4.51 12.98 8.45
C ASN A 89 5.93 13.44 8.04
N GLY A 90 6.14 13.88 6.81
CA GLY A 90 7.42 14.40 6.34
C GLY A 90 8.48 13.35 5.99
N GLU A 91 8.10 12.07 5.88
CA GLU A 91 9.04 11.03 5.45
C GLU A 91 9.47 11.28 4.01
N ARG A 92 10.75 11.07 3.74
CA ARG A 92 11.34 11.23 2.40
C ARG A 92 11.69 9.90 1.74
N LEU A 93 11.70 8.84 2.52
CA LEU A 93 11.97 7.47 2.08
C LEU A 93 10.85 6.55 2.58
N SER A 94 10.48 5.60 1.72
CA SER A 94 9.59 4.49 2.05
C SER A 94 10.22 3.16 1.64
N ALA A 95 9.48 2.08 1.74
CA ALA A 95 9.85 0.79 1.18
C ALA A 95 8.63 0.06 0.63
N VAL A 96 8.85 -0.78 -0.36
CA VAL A 96 7.94 -1.87 -0.68
C VAL A 96 8.36 -3.05 0.19
N THR A 97 7.44 -3.55 0.99
CA THR A 97 7.66 -4.70 1.87
C THR A 97 6.69 -5.81 1.54
N PHE A 98 7.21 -7.00 1.25
CA PHE A 98 6.44 -8.23 1.22
C PHE A 98 6.64 -8.97 2.54
N PHE A 99 5.55 -9.38 3.14
CA PHE A 99 5.59 -10.07 4.42
C PHE A 99 4.58 -11.22 4.44
N ARG A 100 4.86 -12.25 5.25
CA ARG A 100 3.94 -13.36 5.48
C ARG A 100 2.79 -12.90 6.36
N MET A 101 1.57 -13.08 5.90
CA MET A 101 0.40 -12.70 6.70
C MET A 101 0.23 -13.60 7.92
N THR A 102 -0.28 -13.04 8.99
CA THR A 102 -0.62 -13.72 10.25
C THR A 102 -1.92 -13.15 10.79
N GLY A 103 -2.43 -13.68 11.90
CA GLY A 103 -3.60 -13.13 12.58
C GLY A 103 -3.40 -11.72 13.15
N LYS A 104 -2.13 -11.21 13.22
CA LYS A 104 -1.84 -9.83 13.60
C LYS A 104 -1.62 -8.98 12.36
N LEU A 105 -2.29 -7.82 12.30
CA LEU A 105 -2.24 -6.92 11.15
C LEU A 105 -0.81 -6.43 10.88
N ASP A 106 -0.32 -6.64 9.67
CA ASP A 106 0.98 -6.22 9.13
C ASP A 106 2.19 -6.56 10.00
N ALA A 107 2.09 -7.62 10.84
CA ALA A 107 3.10 -7.97 11.85
C ALA A 107 3.85 -9.27 11.56
N GLY A 108 3.57 -9.93 10.46
CA GLY A 108 4.24 -11.18 10.09
C GLY A 108 5.68 -10.95 9.60
N ASN A 109 6.43 -12.04 9.45
CA ASN A 109 7.82 -11.98 9.03
C ASN A 109 8.00 -11.32 7.66
N ILE A 110 9.01 -10.48 7.53
CA ILE A 110 9.39 -9.86 6.26
C ILE A 110 10.10 -10.90 5.40
N LEU A 111 9.64 -11.02 4.15
CA LEU A 111 10.25 -11.86 3.13
C LEU A 111 11.19 -11.05 2.23
N TRP A 112 10.76 -9.84 1.88
CA TRP A 112 11.50 -8.95 0.99
C TRP A 112 11.16 -7.50 1.32
N GLN A 113 12.18 -6.63 1.30
CA GLN A 113 11.97 -5.20 1.53
C GLN A 113 13.01 -4.41 0.75
N LYS A 114 12.55 -3.39 0.00
CA LYS A 114 13.45 -2.49 -0.72
C LYS A 114 12.96 -1.05 -0.63
N ALA A 115 13.87 -0.16 -0.25
CA ALA A 115 13.58 1.27 -0.07
C ALA A 115 13.45 1.99 -1.42
N PHE A 116 12.65 3.07 -1.42
CA PHE A 116 12.51 4.00 -2.54
C PHE A 116 12.18 5.42 -2.02
N PRO A 117 12.51 6.48 -2.79
CA PRO A 117 12.21 7.85 -2.40
C PRO A 117 10.73 8.19 -2.58
N LEU A 118 10.17 8.96 -1.65
CA LEU A 118 8.81 9.52 -1.70
C LEU A 118 8.77 10.88 -2.44
N SER A 119 9.62 11.07 -3.44
CA SER A 119 9.65 12.28 -4.27
C SER A 119 8.62 12.23 -5.40
N GLY A 120 8.23 13.39 -5.90
CA GLY A 120 7.25 13.52 -6.96
C GLY A 120 5.80 13.46 -6.48
N ASN A 121 4.88 13.29 -7.41
CA ASN A 121 3.45 13.13 -7.15
C ASN A 121 3.08 11.65 -6.92
N LEU A 122 1.82 11.38 -6.61
CA LEU A 122 1.36 10.01 -6.33
C LEU A 122 1.56 9.05 -7.51
N LYS A 123 1.47 9.54 -8.76
CA LYS A 123 1.70 8.74 -9.96
C LYS A 123 3.16 8.29 -10.06
N ASP A 124 4.11 9.20 -9.77
CA ASP A 124 5.55 8.90 -9.79
C ASP A 124 5.89 7.86 -8.71
N ILE A 125 5.31 8.01 -7.51
CA ILE A 125 5.46 7.08 -6.39
C ILE A 125 4.89 5.70 -6.74
N ASN A 126 3.68 5.64 -7.32
CA ASN A 126 3.05 4.39 -7.73
C ASN A 126 3.86 3.66 -8.82
N PHE A 127 4.48 4.39 -9.73
CA PHE A 127 5.36 3.78 -10.74
C PHE A 127 6.58 3.09 -10.09
N GLN A 128 7.21 3.73 -9.08
CA GLN A 128 8.31 3.11 -8.34
C GLN A 128 7.84 1.87 -7.56
N ILE A 129 6.67 1.95 -6.91
CA ILE A 129 6.07 0.81 -6.20
C ILE A 129 5.82 -0.34 -7.17
N LYS A 130 5.23 -0.09 -8.35
CA LYS A 130 4.99 -1.11 -9.37
C LYS A 130 6.29 -1.85 -9.74
N THR A 131 7.34 -1.11 -10.06
CA THR A 131 8.65 -1.67 -10.44
C THR A 131 9.24 -2.54 -9.33
N LEU A 132 9.19 -2.06 -8.08
CA LEU A 132 9.70 -2.80 -6.93
C LEU A 132 8.81 -3.99 -6.56
N CYS A 133 7.50 -3.89 -6.72
CA CYS A 133 6.58 -5.00 -6.52
C CYS A 133 6.93 -6.17 -7.45
N PHE A 134 7.12 -5.90 -8.73
CA PHE A 134 7.50 -6.96 -9.68
C PHE A 134 8.82 -7.62 -9.26
N SER A 135 9.86 -6.82 -8.92
CA SER A 135 11.13 -7.36 -8.43
C SER A 135 10.96 -8.24 -7.18
N GLY A 136 10.15 -7.78 -6.22
CA GLY A 136 9.90 -8.54 -4.98
C GLY A 136 9.13 -9.83 -5.21
N ILE A 137 8.13 -9.82 -6.10
CA ILE A 137 7.38 -11.01 -6.49
C ILE A 137 8.32 -12.01 -7.18
N PHE A 138 9.14 -11.53 -8.12
CA PHE A 138 10.10 -12.37 -8.84
C PHE A 138 11.06 -13.07 -7.88
N ASP A 139 11.66 -12.34 -6.93
CA ASP A 139 12.55 -12.90 -5.93
C ASP A 139 11.83 -13.93 -5.03
N ILE A 140 10.61 -13.61 -4.57
CA ILE A 140 9.84 -14.49 -3.69
C ILE A 140 9.44 -15.79 -4.39
N LEU A 141 8.92 -15.72 -5.60
CA LEU A 141 8.48 -16.89 -6.35
C LEU A 141 9.65 -17.80 -6.77
N ASN A 142 10.84 -17.24 -6.93
CA ASN A 142 12.07 -18.01 -7.17
C ASN A 142 12.81 -18.43 -5.88
N ASN A 143 12.21 -18.25 -4.71
CA ASN A 143 12.80 -18.54 -3.39
C ASN A 143 14.13 -17.78 -3.13
N ASN A 144 14.30 -16.62 -3.73
CA ASN A 144 15.47 -15.75 -3.57
C ASN A 144 15.22 -14.70 -2.48
N TYR A 145 14.89 -15.13 -1.27
CA TYR A 145 14.65 -14.25 -0.12
C TYR A 145 15.10 -14.88 1.19
N LYS A 146 15.30 -14.02 2.20
CA LYS A 146 15.59 -14.45 3.56
C LYS A 146 14.55 -13.91 4.52
N GLU A 147 13.70 -14.79 5.01
CA GLU A 147 12.65 -14.46 5.97
C GLU A 147 13.25 -14.02 7.33
N HIS A 148 12.74 -12.92 7.89
CA HIS A 148 13.15 -12.43 9.20
C HIS A 148 11.98 -11.78 9.95
N LYS A 149 12.06 -11.82 11.29
CA LYS A 149 11.04 -11.20 12.17
C LYS A 149 11.15 -9.69 12.12
N GLN A 150 10.01 -9.04 12.27
CA GLN A 150 9.94 -7.60 12.50
C GLN A 150 10.40 -7.27 13.93
N ASP A 151 11.12 -6.15 14.09
CA ASP A 151 11.48 -5.61 15.41
C ASP A 151 10.29 -4.84 15.99
N GLU A 152 9.57 -5.45 16.92
CA GLU A 152 8.38 -4.85 17.54
C GLU A 152 8.68 -3.53 18.28
N ALA A 153 9.90 -3.31 18.75
CA ALA A 153 10.28 -2.06 19.42
C ALA A 153 10.29 -0.86 18.47
N GLN A 154 10.39 -1.09 17.16
CA GLN A 154 10.35 -0.06 16.13
C GLN A 154 8.99 0.05 15.44
N SER A 155 8.00 -0.74 15.87
CA SER A 155 6.69 -0.76 15.21
C SER A 155 5.91 0.52 15.45
N SER A 156 5.18 0.96 14.41
CA SER A 156 4.16 1.98 14.53
C SER A 156 2.91 1.59 13.74
N TYR A 157 1.75 2.08 14.17
CA TYR A 157 0.47 1.75 13.61
C TYR A 157 -0.36 2.99 13.30
N PHE A 158 -0.96 3.03 12.11
CA PHE A 158 -1.82 4.11 11.67
C PHE A 158 -3.20 3.59 11.26
N LYS A 159 -4.24 4.29 11.67
CA LYS A 159 -5.60 4.03 11.18
C LYS A 159 -5.73 4.48 9.72
N ARG A 160 -6.64 3.84 8.99
CA ARG A 160 -7.00 4.29 7.65
C ARG A 160 -7.55 5.71 7.71
N ARG A 161 -7.06 6.56 6.82
CA ARG A 161 -7.56 7.94 6.67
C ARG A 161 -8.98 7.93 6.10
N THR A 162 -9.79 8.85 6.60
CA THR A 162 -11.14 9.11 6.08
C THR A 162 -11.12 10.32 5.13
N PRO A 163 -12.16 10.51 4.28
CA PRO A 163 -12.23 11.66 3.39
C PRO A 163 -12.16 13.02 4.10
N GLU A 164 -12.70 13.12 5.32
CA GLU A 164 -12.71 14.34 6.14
C GLU A 164 -11.29 14.76 6.54
N MET A 165 -10.39 13.81 6.72
CA MET A 165 -8.97 14.07 7.03
C MET A 165 -8.20 14.72 5.86
N SER A 166 -8.84 14.89 4.70
CA SER A 166 -8.27 15.56 3.53
C SER A 166 -8.53 17.07 3.53
N GLU A 167 -9.29 17.59 4.49
CA GLU A 167 -9.51 19.02 4.65
C GLU A 167 -8.20 19.75 4.98
N ILE A 168 -7.99 20.91 4.38
CA ILE A 168 -6.99 21.92 4.77
C ILE A 168 -7.77 23.11 5.31
N SER A 169 -7.76 23.28 6.61
CA SER A 169 -8.44 24.39 7.29
C SER A 169 -7.62 25.68 7.22
N ILE A 170 -8.25 26.81 7.57
CA ILE A 170 -7.53 28.09 7.72
C ILE A 170 -6.47 28.00 8.82
N ASP A 171 -6.72 27.21 9.87
CA ASP A 171 -5.76 27.02 10.94
C ASP A 171 -4.58 26.15 10.50
N ASP A 172 -4.81 25.15 9.62
CA ASP A 172 -3.71 24.39 8.99
C ASP A 172 -2.79 25.33 8.18
N ILE A 173 -3.37 26.30 7.41
CA ILE A 173 -2.59 27.26 6.62
C ILE A 173 -1.70 28.15 7.50
N LYS A 174 -2.13 28.45 8.72
CA LYS A 174 -1.35 29.25 9.69
C LYS A 174 -0.30 28.43 10.45
N LEU A 175 -0.52 27.12 10.60
CA LEU A 175 0.28 26.25 11.45
C LEU A 175 1.37 25.51 10.67
N TYR A 176 1.05 25.03 9.46
CA TYR A 176 1.93 24.19 8.65
C TYR A 176 2.72 25.01 7.64
N THR A 177 3.90 24.51 7.29
CA THR A 177 4.73 25.10 6.24
C THR A 177 4.12 24.86 4.85
N ALA A 178 4.59 25.60 3.84
CA ALA A 178 4.20 25.37 2.46
C ALA A 178 4.57 23.95 2.00
N GLU A 179 5.69 23.41 2.47
CA GLU A 179 6.11 22.03 2.19
C GLU A 179 5.15 21.00 2.79
N ASP A 180 4.71 21.18 4.05
CA ASP A 180 3.75 20.28 4.71
C ASP A 180 2.41 20.24 3.97
N LEU A 181 1.91 21.41 3.56
CA LEU A 181 0.65 21.52 2.82
C LEU A 181 0.79 20.94 1.40
N HIS A 182 1.91 21.20 0.74
CA HIS A 182 2.22 20.58 -0.56
C HIS A 182 2.27 19.04 -0.44
N ASP A 183 2.94 18.49 0.57
CA ASP A 183 3.00 17.05 0.83
C ASP A 183 1.59 16.46 1.04
N LYS A 184 0.72 17.15 1.78
CA LYS A 184 -0.68 16.75 1.97
C LYS A 184 -1.45 16.78 0.64
N ILE A 185 -1.25 17.76 -0.22
CA ILE A 185 -1.94 17.85 -1.52
C ILE A 185 -1.42 16.79 -2.49
N ARG A 186 -0.09 16.64 -2.65
CA ARG A 186 0.49 15.71 -3.63
C ARG A 186 0.25 14.24 -3.33
N CYS A 187 0.02 13.86 -2.06
CA CYS A 187 -0.29 12.48 -1.69
C CYS A 187 -1.77 12.13 -1.70
N LEU A 188 -2.66 13.14 -1.77
CA LEU A 188 -4.11 12.99 -1.78
C LEU A 188 -4.68 13.26 -3.19
N GLN A 189 -4.19 12.52 -4.17
CA GLN A 189 -4.63 12.56 -5.56
C GLN A 189 -5.49 11.35 -5.90
N ASP A 190 -6.28 11.44 -6.97
CA ASP A 190 -7.10 10.33 -7.44
C ASP A 190 -6.28 9.02 -7.51
N PRO A 191 -6.85 7.87 -7.11
CA PRO A 191 -8.23 7.61 -6.68
C PRO A 191 -8.51 7.84 -5.18
N TYR A 192 -7.61 8.46 -4.44
CA TYR A 192 -7.81 8.80 -3.04
C TYR A 192 -8.61 10.11 -2.90
N PRO A 193 -9.30 10.32 -1.76
CA PRO A 193 -9.98 11.58 -1.48
C PRO A 193 -9.00 12.76 -1.57
N ASN A 194 -9.23 13.65 -2.56
CA ASN A 194 -8.36 14.80 -2.79
C ASN A 194 -8.38 15.76 -1.60
N ALA A 195 -7.27 16.48 -1.38
CA ALA A 195 -7.23 17.57 -0.44
C ALA A 195 -8.25 18.66 -0.83
N PHE A 196 -8.89 19.29 0.15
CA PHE A 196 -9.90 20.32 -0.10
C PHE A 196 -9.90 21.39 1.00
N ILE A 197 -10.43 22.56 0.66
CA ILE A 197 -10.83 23.61 1.61
C ILE A 197 -12.35 23.79 1.53
N VAL A 198 -12.97 24.17 2.66
CA VAL A 198 -14.38 24.53 2.71
C VAL A 198 -14.51 26.04 2.53
N CYS A 199 -15.26 26.46 1.51
CA CYS A 199 -15.49 27.86 1.19
C CYS A 199 -16.66 28.45 1.99
N SER A 200 -16.85 29.79 1.93
CA SER A 200 -17.88 30.51 2.68
C SER A 200 -19.33 30.10 2.36
N ASP A 201 -19.54 29.50 1.18
CA ASP A 201 -20.82 28.92 0.76
C ASP A 201 -21.02 27.46 1.18
N GLY A 202 -20.09 26.90 1.99
CA GLY A 202 -20.11 25.53 2.48
C GLY A 202 -19.63 24.50 1.43
N LYS A 203 -19.23 24.92 0.23
CA LYS A 203 -18.76 23.98 -0.79
C LYS A 203 -17.27 23.67 -0.64
N LYS A 204 -16.88 22.48 -1.08
CA LYS A 204 -15.49 22.04 -1.13
C LYS A 204 -14.81 22.51 -2.42
N LEU A 205 -13.69 23.20 -2.27
CA LEU A 205 -12.75 23.45 -3.35
C LEU A 205 -11.63 22.42 -3.28
N TYR A 206 -11.55 21.53 -4.28
CA TYR A 206 -10.54 20.47 -4.31
C TYR A 206 -9.19 21.00 -4.83
N LEU A 207 -8.13 20.64 -4.11
CA LEU A 207 -6.75 20.99 -4.42
C LEU A 207 -6.05 19.77 -5.02
N LYS A 208 -5.94 19.73 -6.34
CA LYS A 208 -5.37 18.57 -7.05
C LYS A 208 -3.88 18.70 -7.33
N LEU A 209 -3.41 19.92 -7.49
CA LEU A 209 -2.01 20.26 -7.72
C LEU A 209 -1.65 21.50 -6.93
N ALA A 210 -0.45 21.53 -6.42
CA ALA A 210 0.15 22.71 -5.79
C ALA A 210 1.66 22.72 -6.09
N ASP A 211 2.24 23.90 -6.04
CA ASP A 211 3.68 24.12 -6.02
C ASP A 211 3.99 25.19 -4.98
N TYR A 212 5.24 25.33 -4.54
CA TYR A 212 5.65 26.33 -3.57
C TYR A 212 7.06 26.83 -3.88
N GLU A 213 7.32 28.04 -3.44
CA GLU A 213 8.61 28.73 -3.57
C GLU A 213 9.68 27.98 -2.73
N LYS A 214 10.83 27.64 -3.34
CA LYS A 214 11.92 26.90 -2.70
C LYS A 214 12.96 27.83 -2.12
#